data_8566bb45fc382269f495031f22373c95
#
_entry.id   8566bb45fc382269f495031f22373c95
#
_cell.length_a   1.000
_cell.length_b   1.000
_cell.length_c   1.000
_cell.angle_alpha   90.00
_cell.angle_beta   90.00
_cell.angle_gamma   90.00
#
_symmetry.space_group_name_H-M   'P 1'
#
loop_
_entity.id
_entity.type
_entity.pdbx_description
1 polymer ?
#
loop_
_entity_poly.entity_id
_entity_poly.type
_entity_poly.pdbx_seq_one_letter_code
_entity_poly.pdbx_strand_id
1 'polypeptide(L)'
;MLLDKLKKKAQDFYNKKINSDSDEAVIKQKTEPTSETYLVKDNERLSSIEDRTKELTTVYGDYKNRNTNTCPHCGHIFDEPPTRGRKCPECGNQFYVRTGNRLFASDLLKPQDAIAADCFSHMLNMPDFNITVDFARNILESRRKSFPVEPASRDVIWDIMRRFPDTLSNDPLRMIKAVERLEHLVAIYENDCGRDPRSLLESSVENNIAYCKLMIMLNNPEQDYLYVSSNSCCEICRSRYGKKIKIKDAEEKMPVPFKDCQNKLHPKDKYNFCLAKYTWTEPPIL
;
A
#
# COMPACT_ATOMS: atom_id res chain seq x y z
N MET A 1 -11.75 7.04 -13.14
CA MET A 1 -11.15 6.23 -14.24
C MET A 1 -10.62 4.86 -13.81
N LEU A 2 -9.72 4.72 -12.80
CA LEU A 2 -9.26 3.41 -12.33
C LEU A 2 -10.36 2.66 -11.56
N LEU A 3 -11.00 3.34 -10.62
CA LEU A 3 -12.10 2.80 -9.82
C LEU A 3 -13.26 2.32 -10.71
N ASP A 4 -13.59 3.06 -11.77
CA ASP A 4 -14.65 2.67 -12.72
C ASP A 4 -14.29 1.39 -13.48
N LYS A 5 -13.03 1.23 -13.87
CA LYS A 5 -12.53 -0.01 -14.48
C LYS A 5 -12.58 -1.19 -13.52
N LEU A 6 -12.25 -0.97 -12.23
CA LEU A 6 -12.31 -1.99 -11.19
C LEU A 6 -13.75 -2.38 -10.87
N LYS A 7 -14.66 -1.40 -10.71
CA LYS A 7 -16.10 -1.63 -10.51
C LYS A 7 -16.68 -2.43 -11.68
N LYS A 8 -16.34 -2.08 -12.93
CA LYS A 8 -16.77 -2.80 -14.12
C LYS A 8 -16.26 -4.24 -14.15
N LYS A 9 -14.95 -4.47 -13.90
CA LYS A 9 -14.39 -5.83 -13.82
C LYS A 9 -15.03 -6.66 -12.71
N ALA A 10 -15.31 -6.07 -11.55
CA ALA A 10 -16.00 -6.73 -10.46
C ALA A 10 -17.43 -7.13 -10.82
N GLN A 11 -18.18 -6.26 -11.50
CA GLN A 11 -19.53 -6.54 -11.98
C GLN A 11 -19.52 -7.63 -13.06
N ASP A 12 -18.58 -7.58 -14.02
CA ASP A 12 -18.42 -8.58 -15.07
C ASP A 12 -18.07 -9.96 -14.48
N PHE A 13 -17.21 -10.01 -13.46
CA PHE A 13 -16.87 -11.25 -12.73
C PHE A 13 -18.09 -11.83 -12.00
N TYR A 14 -18.86 -10.99 -11.34
CA TYR A 14 -20.09 -11.37 -10.65
C TYR A 14 -21.13 -11.94 -11.62
N ASN A 15 -21.40 -11.24 -12.71
CA ASN A 15 -22.34 -11.70 -13.74
C ASN A 15 -21.90 -13.04 -14.35
N LYS A 16 -20.60 -13.25 -14.52
CA LYS A 16 -20.05 -14.51 -15.02
C LYS A 16 -20.23 -15.65 -14.02
N LYS A 17 -20.10 -15.37 -12.73
CA LYS A 17 -20.24 -16.38 -11.66
C LYS A 17 -21.71 -16.80 -11.50
N ILE A 18 -22.67 -15.85 -11.52
CA ILE A 18 -24.11 -16.17 -11.47
C ILE A 18 -24.53 -17.03 -12.67
N ASN A 19 -24.03 -16.72 -13.86
CA ASN A 19 -24.36 -17.48 -15.07
C ASN A 19 -23.67 -18.87 -15.11
N SER A 20 -22.57 -19.07 -14.35
CA SER A 20 -21.89 -20.38 -14.26
C SER A 20 -22.56 -21.33 -13.24
N ASP A 21 -23.25 -20.80 -12.24
CA ASP A 21 -23.96 -21.60 -11.24
C ASP A 21 -25.33 -22.11 -11.77
N SER A 22 -25.76 -21.66 -12.95
CA SER A 22 -26.96 -22.14 -13.65
C SER A 22 -26.72 -23.38 -14.53
N ASP A 23 -25.46 -23.72 -14.81
CA ASP A 23 -25.11 -24.93 -15.57
C ASP A 23 -24.52 -25.98 -14.59
N GLU A 24 -25.36 -26.95 -14.21
CA GLU A 24 -25.01 -28.05 -13.31
C GLU A 24 -23.73 -28.81 -13.73
N ALA A 25 -22.83 -28.86 -12.79
CA ALA A 25 -22.02 -30.01 -12.37
C ALA A 25 -21.60 -31.02 -13.45
N VAL A 26 -20.41 -30.87 -13.95
CA VAL A 26 -19.52 -31.99 -14.20
C VAL A 26 -18.26 -31.80 -13.37
N ILE A 27 -18.25 -32.38 -12.18
CA ILE A 27 -17.05 -32.54 -11.35
C ILE A 27 -16.11 -33.50 -12.09
N LYS A 28 -15.21 -32.96 -12.89
CA LYS A 28 -13.98 -33.66 -13.26
C LYS A 28 -13.03 -33.56 -12.07
N GLN A 29 -12.86 -34.67 -11.37
CA GLN A 29 -11.79 -34.85 -10.39
C GLN A 29 -10.46 -34.46 -11.06
N LYS A 30 -9.95 -33.29 -10.71
CA LYS A 30 -8.54 -32.96 -10.97
C LYS A 30 -7.73 -33.76 -9.96
N THR A 31 -6.95 -34.71 -10.46
CA THR A 31 -5.90 -35.37 -9.69
C THR A 31 -5.01 -34.29 -9.05
N GLU A 32 -4.93 -34.30 -7.73
CA GLU A 32 -4.00 -33.42 -6.99
C GLU A 32 -2.56 -33.72 -7.45
N PRO A 33 -1.75 -32.69 -7.70
CA PRO A 33 -0.35 -32.89 -8.05
C PRO A 33 0.39 -33.54 -6.87
N THR A 34 1.22 -34.54 -7.16
CA THR A 34 2.01 -35.25 -6.17
C THR A 34 3.02 -34.32 -5.48
N SER A 35 3.42 -34.64 -4.24
CA SER A 35 4.34 -33.84 -3.44
C SER A 35 5.67 -33.50 -4.14
N GLU A 36 6.14 -34.36 -5.04
CA GLU A 36 7.35 -34.12 -5.87
C GLU A 36 7.19 -32.94 -6.83
N THR A 37 5.98 -32.70 -7.36
CA THR A 37 5.73 -31.59 -8.29
C THR A 37 5.80 -30.23 -7.58
N TYR A 38 5.47 -30.19 -6.28
CA TYR A 38 5.62 -28.97 -5.48
C TYR A 38 7.08 -28.66 -5.14
N LEU A 39 7.87 -29.67 -4.81
CA LEU A 39 9.29 -29.52 -4.49
C LEU A 39 10.12 -29.04 -5.69
N VAL A 40 9.82 -29.52 -6.91
CA VAL A 40 10.50 -29.05 -8.13
C VAL A 40 10.16 -27.59 -8.43
N LYS A 41 8.88 -27.18 -8.30
CA LYS A 41 8.46 -25.79 -8.50
C LYS A 41 9.01 -24.83 -7.46
N ASP A 42 9.15 -25.28 -6.21
CA ASP A 42 9.73 -24.46 -5.15
C ASP A 42 11.24 -24.31 -5.34
N ASN A 43 11.95 -25.32 -5.80
CA ASN A 43 13.37 -25.23 -6.13
C ASN A 43 13.64 -24.32 -7.34
N GLU A 44 12.84 -24.39 -8.40
CA GLU A 44 12.93 -23.45 -9.53
C GLU A 44 12.60 -22.02 -9.10
N ARG A 45 11.65 -21.84 -8.19
CA ARG A 45 11.29 -20.54 -7.62
C ARG A 45 12.39 -20.00 -6.72
N LEU A 46 13.03 -20.83 -5.92
CA LEU A 46 14.15 -20.44 -5.05
C LEU A 46 15.39 -20.09 -5.87
N SER A 47 15.75 -20.88 -6.90
CA SER A 47 16.86 -20.56 -7.80
C SER A 47 16.60 -19.25 -8.56
N SER A 48 15.37 -18.99 -9.01
CA SER A 48 15.00 -17.74 -9.65
C SER A 48 15.04 -16.54 -8.68
N ILE A 49 14.81 -16.76 -7.38
CA ILE A 49 14.92 -15.73 -6.34
C ILE A 49 16.41 -15.47 -6.05
N GLU A 50 17.25 -16.50 -5.96
CA GLU A 50 18.69 -16.35 -5.77
C GLU A 50 19.38 -15.66 -6.94
N ASP A 51 19.02 -16.01 -8.18
CA ASP A 51 19.53 -15.38 -9.39
C ASP A 51 19.06 -13.90 -9.49
N ARG A 52 17.80 -13.60 -9.17
CA ARG A 52 17.30 -12.23 -9.06
C ARG A 52 18.00 -11.45 -7.93
N THR A 53 18.32 -12.09 -6.83
CA THR A 53 19.05 -11.46 -5.73
C THR A 53 20.48 -11.13 -6.13
N LYS A 54 21.14 -11.99 -6.91
CA LYS A 54 22.48 -11.72 -7.48
C LYS A 54 22.44 -10.60 -8.52
N GLU A 55 21.42 -10.55 -9.36
CA GLU A 55 21.21 -9.47 -10.33
C GLU A 55 20.91 -8.13 -9.64
N LEU A 56 20.14 -8.16 -8.56
CA LEU A 56 19.84 -7.01 -7.70
C LEU A 56 21.09 -6.45 -7.02
N THR A 57 22.02 -7.30 -6.57
CA THR A 57 23.29 -6.86 -5.95
C THR A 57 24.20 -6.18 -6.95
N THR A 58 24.17 -6.56 -8.24
CA THR A 58 24.98 -5.94 -9.28
C THR A 58 24.43 -4.60 -9.81
N VAL A 59 23.13 -4.36 -9.77
CA VAL A 59 22.49 -3.17 -10.38
C VAL A 59 22.27 -2.03 -9.39
N TYR A 60 22.10 -2.30 -8.08
CA TYR A 60 22.06 -1.22 -7.05
C TYR A 60 23.43 -0.75 -6.57
N GLY A 61 24.49 -1.18 -7.26
CA GLY A 61 25.82 -1.08 -6.71
C GLY A 61 25.97 -2.10 -5.56
N ASP A 62 27.11 -2.73 -5.52
CA ASP A 62 27.52 -3.60 -4.43
C ASP A 62 27.02 -2.99 -3.11
N TYR A 63 26.21 -3.73 -2.30
CA TYR A 63 25.83 -3.29 -0.95
C TYR A 63 27.04 -2.86 -0.11
N LYS A 64 28.26 -3.31 -0.48
CA LYS A 64 29.52 -2.87 0.05
C LYS A 64 29.90 -1.45 -0.30
N ASN A 65 29.34 -0.87 -1.37
CA ASN A 65 29.63 0.49 -1.85
C ASN A 65 28.48 1.48 -1.61
N ARG A 66 27.51 1.14 -0.73
CA ARG A 66 26.48 2.11 -0.34
C ARG A 66 27.13 3.30 0.36
N ASN A 67 26.61 4.48 0.06
CA ASN A 67 26.99 5.68 0.77
C ASN A 67 26.43 5.63 2.20
N THR A 68 27.28 5.37 3.16
CA THR A 68 26.93 5.23 4.59
C THR A 68 27.46 6.37 5.45
N ASN A 69 28.30 7.26 4.89
CA ASN A 69 29.04 8.27 5.66
C ASN A 69 29.01 9.68 5.07
N THR A 70 28.19 9.95 4.05
CA THR A 70 28.14 11.28 3.43
C THR A 70 26.81 11.98 3.76
N CYS A 71 26.89 13.22 4.22
CA CYS A 71 25.71 14.04 4.50
C CYS A 71 24.87 14.26 3.22
N PRO A 72 23.57 13.96 3.24
CA PRO A 72 22.72 14.11 2.06
C PRO A 72 22.38 15.56 1.69
N HIS A 73 22.80 16.53 2.51
CA HIS A 73 22.54 17.95 2.30
C HIS A 73 23.75 18.71 1.73
N CYS A 74 24.93 18.48 2.29
CA CYS A 74 26.14 19.27 1.94
C CYS A 74 27.32 18.44 1.44
N GLY A 75 27.20 17.10 1.44
CA GLY A 75 28.30 16.23 1.01
C GLY A 75 29.42 16.05 2.04
N HIS A 76 29.31 16.60 3.27
CA HIS A 76 30.27 16.37 4.33
C HIS A 76 30.45 14.87 4.60
N ILE A 77 31.71 14.41 4.64
CA ILE A 77 32.07 13.01 4.88
C ILE A 77 32.37 12.85 6.37
N PHE A 78 31.64 11.94 7.02
CA PHE A 78 31.87 11.60 8.42
C PHE A 78 33.04 10.59 8.53
N ASP A 79 33.91 10.76 9.51
CA ASP A 79 35.01 9.84 9.77
C ASP A 79 34.49 8.43 10.06
N GLU A 80 33.38 8.33 10.79
CA GLU A 80 32.67 7.08 11.07
C GLU A 80 31.23 7.17 10.58
N PRO A 81 30.70 6.10 9.95
CA PRO A 81 29.30 6.05 9.53
C PRO A 81 28.35 6.32 10.69
N PRO A 82 27.47 7.32 10.60
CA PRO A 82 26.48 7.56 11.62
C PRO A 82 25.51 6.38 11.77
N THR A 83 25.28 5.93 13.00
CA THR A 83 24.36 4.82 13.33
C THR A 83 22.94 5.28 13.63
N ARG A 84 22.72 6.60 13.83
CA ARG A 84 21.42 7.21 14.13
C ARG A 84 21.29 8.58 13.47
N GLY A 85 20.04 9.00 13.26
CA GLY A 85 19.75 10.33 12.75
C GLY A 85 20.24 11.44 13.68
N ARG A 86 20.85 12.48 13.12
CA ARG A 86 21.36 13.65 13.85
C ARG A 86 21.48 14.87 12.92
N LYS A 87 21.83 16.02 13.48
CA LYS A 87 22.22 17.19 12.70
C LYS A 87 23.64 17.03 12.17
N CYS A 88 23.85 17.45 10.92
CA CYS A 88 25.19 17.51 10.35
C CYS A 88 26.02 18.62 11.04
N PRO A 89 27.26 18.36 11.46
CA PRO A 89 28.08 19.38 12.11
C PRO A 89 28.41 20.55 11.16
N GLU A 90 28.54 20.31 9.86
CA GLU A 90 28.91 21.34 8.88
C GLU A 90 27.72 22.21 8.48
N CYS A 91 26.60 21.61 8.07
CA CYS A 91 25.47 22.39 7.54
C CYS A 91 24.29 22.55 8.52
N GLY A 92 24.34 21.92 9.71
CA GLY A 92 23.26 21.97 10.72
C GLY A 92 21.96 21.26 10.34
N ASN A 93 21.83 20.74 9.12
CA ASN A 93 20.60 20.10 8.65
C ASN A 93 20.45 18.71 9.26
N GLN A 94 19.18 18.36 9.56
CA GLN A 94 18.81 17.05 10.08
C GLN A 94 18.85 15.99 8.98
N PHE A 95 19.48 14.85 9.26
CA PHE A 95 19.38 13.64 8.44
C PHE A 95 18.95 12.44 9.29
N TYR A 96 18.51 11.38 8.63
CA TYR A 96 18.11 10.11 9.24
C TYR A 96 18.92 8.96 8.65
N VAL A 97 19.11 7.91 9.44
CA VAL A 97 19.80 6.69 9.00
C VAL A 97 18.73 5.62 8.72
N ARG A 98 18.77 5.05 7.53
CA ARG A 98 17.90 3.94 7.09
C ARG A 98 18.75 2.86 6.44
N THR A 99 19.44 2.11 7.30
CA THR A 99 20.32 1.03 6.87
C THR A 99 19.56 -0.01 6.08
N GLY A 100 20.09 -0.36 4.89
CA GLY A 100 19.49 -1.38 4.04
C GLY A 100 18.16 -0.97 3.40
N ASN A 101 17.80 0.34 3.37
CA ASN A 101 16.65 0.78 2.60
C ASN A 101 16.84 0.39 1.13
N ARG A 102 15.74 0.06 0.43
CA ARG A 102 15.79 -0.44 -0.95
C ARG A 102 15.35 0.57 -2.00
N LEU A 103 15.04 1.79 -1.58
CA LEU A 103 14.61 2.88 -2.47
C LEU A 103 15.79 3.79 -2.88
N PHE A 104 16.76 3.99 -1.99
CA PHE A 104 17.89 4.91 -2.19
C PHE A 104 19.24 4.19 -2.10
N ALA A 105 20.22 4.67 -2.83
CA ALA A 105 21.61 4.17 -2.80
C ALA A 105 22.40 4.64 -1.56
N SER A 106 21.82 5.47 -0.71
CA SER A 106 22.43 5.97 0.53
C SER A 106 21.63 5.51 1.76
N ASP A 107 22.33 5.26 2.87
CA ASP A 107 21.71 5.00 4.17
C ASP A 107 21.40 6.31 4.91
N LEU A 108 22.10 7.39 4.60
CA LEU A 108 21.87 8.71 5.16
C LEU A 108 20.89 9.47 4.24
N LEU A 109 19.73 9.79 4.79
CA LEU A 109 18.61 10.34 4.01
C LEU A 109 18.13 11.67 4.59
N LYS A 110 17.66 12.56 3.71
CA LYS A 110 16.89 13.74 4.13
C LYS A 110 15.58 13.29 4.80
N PRO A 111 14.95 14.14 5.63
CA PRO A 111 13.73 13.77 6.34
C PRO A 111 12.64 13.15 5.44
N GLN A 112 12.32 13.80 4.32
CA GLN A 112 11.29 13.33 3.40
C GLN A 112 11.67 12.02 2.70
N ASP A 113 12.95 11.83 2.36
CA ASP A 113 13.45 10.62 1.74
C ASP A 113 13.44 9.44 2.73
N ALA A 114 13.67 9.70 4.02
CA ALA A 114 13.57 8.69 5.06
C ALA A 114 12.12 8.20 5.23
N ILE A 115 11.14 9.10 5.22
CA ILE A 115 9.71 8.75 5.25
C ILE A 115 9.32 7.94 4.00
N ALA A 116 9.82 8.32 2.82
CA ALA A 116 9.59 7.57 1.58
C ALA A 116 10.21 6.17 1.62
N ALA A 117 11.42 6.02 2.19
CA ALA A 117 12.07 4.73 2.37
C ALA A 117 11.27 3.82 3.31
N ASP A 118 10.74 4.37 4.41
CA ASP A 118 9.87 3.65 5.35
C ASP A 118 8.56 3.22 4.67
N CYS A 119 7.90 4.12 3.94
CA CYS A 119 6.69 3.81 3.17
C CYS A 119 6.94 2.69 2.15
N PHE A 120 8.03 2.78 1.38
CA PHE A 120 8.38 1.75 0.40
C PHE A 120 8.72 0.41 1.05
N SER A 121 9.37 0.41 2.20
CA SER A 121 9.62 -0.81 2.98
C SER A 121 8.31 -1.47 3.42
N HIS A 122 7.32 -0.70 3.84
CA HIS A 122 5.99 -1.23 4.14
C HIS A 122 5.31 -1.82 2.89
N MET A 123 5.40 -1.17 1.72
CA MET A 123 4.87 -1.70 0.46
C MET A 123 5.49 -3.06 0.11
N LEU A 124 6.81 -3.21 0.24
CA LEU A 124 7.52 -4.47 -0.05
C LEU A 124 7.12 -5.62 0.88
N ASN A 125 6.76 -5.31 2.12
CA ASN A 125 6.42 -6.31 3.14
C ASN A 125 4.94 -6.69 3.16
N MET A 126 4.09 -6.05 2.35
CA MET A 126 2.68 -6.40 2.26
C MET A 126 2.47 -7.56 1.27
N PRO A 127 2.00 -8.74 1.73
CA PRO A 127 1.90 -9.94 0.90
C PRO A 127 0.90 -9.79 -0.26
N ASP A 128 -0.10 -8.91 -0.10
CA ASP A 128 -1.10 -8.64 -1.14
C ASP A 128 -0.57 -7.69 -2.23
N PHE A 129 0.58 -7.04 -1.99
CA PHE A 129 1.20 -6.13 -2.94
C PHE A 129 2.29 -6.88 -3.71
N ASN A 130 2.07 -7.09 -4.97
CA ASN A 130 3.12 -7.63 -5.84
C ASN A 130 4.15 -6.54 -6.22
N ILE A 131 4.46 -5.66 -5.27
CA ILE A 131 5.44 -4.60 -5.42
C ILE A 131 6.82 -5.18 -5.12
N THR A 132 7.71 -5.06 -6.09
CA THR A 132 9.09 -5.49 -5.97
C THR A 132 10.03 -4.30 -6.09
N VAL A 133 11.28 -4.49 -5.70
CA VAL A 133 12.32 -3.48 -5.90
C VAL A 133 12.52 -3.19 -7.38
N ASP A 134 12.43 -4.20 -8.25
CA ASP A 134 12.53 -4.04 -9.71
C ASP A 134 11.39 -3.23 -10.28
N PHE A 135 10.18 -3.43 -9.79
CA PHE A 135 9.03 -2.61 -10.18
C PHE A 135 9.28 -1.11 -9.89
N ALA A 136 9.75 -0.78 -8.68
CA ALA A 136 10.07 0.59 -8.31
C ALA A 136 11.24 1.16 -9.14
N ARG A 137 12.24 0.34 -9.43
CA ARG A 137 13.37 0.72 -10.29
C ARG A 137 12.92 1.06 -11.69
N ASN A 138 12.11 0.22 -12.32
CA ASN A 138 11.60 0.47 -13.67
C ASN A 138 10.81 1.79 -13.74
N ILE A 139 10.11 2.13 -12.66
CA ILE A 139 9.44 3.44 -12.54
C ILE A 139 10.46 4.58 -12.49
N LEU A 140 11.48 4.47 -11.64
CA LEU A 140 12.55 5.46 -11.52
C LEU A 140 13.28 5.68 -12.85
N GLU A 141 13.67 4.62 -13.51
CA GLU A 141 14.36 4.68 -14.80
C GLU A 141 13.48 5.28 -15.91
N SER A 142 12.20 4.90 -15.93
CA SER A 142 11.24 5.48 -16.86
C SER A 142 11.09 6.99 -16.65
N ARG A 143 11.07 7.45 -15.40
CA ARG A 143 11.02 8.88 -15.07
C ARG A 143 12.29 9.59 -15.48
N ARG A 144 13.46 9.05 -15.17
CA ARG A 144 14.76 9.64 -15.54
C ARG A 144 14.90 9.79 -17.06
N LYS A 145 14.37 8.84 -17.83
CA LYS A 145 14.33 8.95 -19.31
C LYS A 145 13.38 10.05 -19.80
N SER A 146 12.30 10.29 -19.07
CA SER A 146 11.28 11.29 -19.47
C SER A 146 11.59 12.70 -18.99
N PHE A 147 12.34 12.84 -17.90
CA PHE A 147 12.65 14.13 -17.27
C PHE A 147 14.14 14.20 -16.91
N PRO A 148 14.86 15.26 -17.29
CA PRO A 148 16.31 15.41 -17.05
C PRO A 148 16.66 15.72 -15.59
N VAL A 149 15.69 15.68 -14.67
CA VAL A 149 15.86 15.99 -13.25
C VAL A 149 15.56 14.72 -12.44
N GLU A 150 16.39 14.47 -11.43
CA GLU A 150 16.16 13.36 -10.49
C GLU A 150 14.77 13.50 -9.85
N PRO A 151 13.91 12.47 -9.91
CA PRO A 151 12.57 12.57 -9.37
C PRO A 151 12.60 12.75 -7.85
N ALA A 152 11.70 13.57 -7.32
CA ALA A 152 11.48 13.63 -5.89
C ALA A 152 10.94 12.29 -5.38
N SER A 153 11.30 11.92 -4.15
CA SER A 153 10.83 10.68 -3.52
C SER A 153 9.30 10.55 -3.51
N ARG A 154 8.60 11.68 -3.38
CA ARG A 154 7.14 11.75 -3.49
C ARG A 154 6.63 11.25 -4.84
N ASP A 155 7.24 11.71 -5.92
CA ASP A 155 6.83 11.32 -7.27
C ASP A 155 6.96 9.82 -7.49
N VAL A 156 8.01 9.22 -6.93
CA VAL A 156 8.24 7.77 -7.01
C VAL A 156 7.17 7.00 -6.26
N ILE A 157 6.85 7.41 -5.02
CA ILE A 157 5.78 6.77 -4.22
C ILE A 157 4.43 6.86 -4.93
N TRP A 158 4.09 8.03 -5.49
CA TRP A 158 2.85 8.23 -6.25
C TRP A 158 2.81 7.44 -7.56
N ASP A 159 3.91 7.32 -8.25
CA ASP A 159 3.97 6.51 -9.48
C ASP A 159 3.88 5.01 -9.19
N ILE A 160 4.47 4.54 -8.09
CA ILE A 160 4.27 3.17 -7.60
C ILE A 160 2.77 2.94 -7.35
N MET A 161 2.11 3.84 -6.62
CA MET A 161 0.68 3.73 -6.33
C MET A 161 -0.18 3.71 -7.60
N ARG A 162 0.13 4.56 -8.58
CA ARG A 162 -0.64 4.65 -9.82
C ARG A 162 -0.49 3.44 -10.73
N ARG A 163 0.71 2.83 -10.77
CA ARG A 163 1.02 1.70 -11.65
C ARG A 163 0.83 0.34 -10.98
N PHE A 164 0.70 0.32 -9.66
CA PHE A 164 0.51 -0.89 -8.89
C PHE A 164 -0.67 -1.78 -9.38
N PRO A 165 -1.86 -1.23 -9.74
CA PRO A 165 -2.96 -2.06 -10.23
C PRO A 165 -2.62 -2.91 -11.46
N ASP A 166 -1.61 -2.50 -12.25
CA ASP A 166 -1.16 -3.24 -13.42
C ASP A 166 -0.39 -4.53 -13.05
N THR A 167 0.05 -4.66 -11.79
CA THR A 167 0.80 -5.82 -11.27
C THR A 167 -0.08 -6.86 -10.60
N LEU A 168 -1.36 -6.56 -10.37
CA LEU A 168 -2.26 -7.40 -9.59
C LEU A 168 -2.87 -8.53 -10.44
N SER A 169 -3.21 -9.62 -9.74
CA SER A 169 -3.98 -10.71 -10.32
C SER A 169 -5.36 -10.24 -10.80
N ASN A 170 -6.00 -11.01 -11.69
CA ASN A 170 -7.35 -10.69 -12.20
C ASN A 170 -8.48 -10.96 -11.18
N ASP A 171 -8.18 -11.20 -9.90
CA ASP A 171 -9.17 -11.35 -8.84
C ASP A 171 -9.65 -9.98 -8.34
N PRO A 172 -10.91 -9.56 -8.63
CA PRO A 172 -11.40 -8.24 -8.30
C PRO A 172 -11.42 -7.94 -6.79
N LEU A 173 -11.67 -8.95 -5.95
CA LEU A 173 -11.69 -8.78 -4.49
C LEU A 173 -10.30 -8.47 -3.96
N ARG A 174 -9.30 -9.22 -4.40
CA ARG A 174 -7.90 -8.96 -4.03
C ARG A 174 -7.42 -7.62 -4.55
N MET A 175 -7.79 -7.26 -5.79
CA MET A 175 -7.43 -5.98 -6.39
C MET A 175 -7.98 -4.80 -5.58
N ILE A 176 -9.28 -4.78 -5.30
CA ILE A 176 -9.91 -3.68 -4.55
C ILE A 176 -9.32 -3.57 -3.16
N LYS A 177 -9.11 -4.70 -2.48
CA LYS A 177 -8.51 -4.75 -1.15
C LYS A 177 -7.08 -4.23 -1.13
N ALA A 178 -6.29 -4.59 -2.13
CA ALA A 178 -4.91 -4.15 -2.26
C ALA A 178 -4.83 -2.64 -2.56
N VAL A 179 -5.70 -2.12 -3.44
CA VAL A 179 -5.77 -0.67 -3.73
C VAL A 179 -6.20 0.11 -2.49
N GLU A 180 -7.25 -0.32 -1.76
CA GLU A 180 -7.67 0.28 -0.49
C GLU A 180 -6.49 0.43 0.49
N ARG A 181 -5.73 -0.66 0.68
CA ARG A 181 -4.59 -0.67 1.60
C ARG A 181 -3.45 0.23 1.14
N LEU A 182 -3.16 0.24 -0.15
CA LEU A 182 -2.08 1.05 -0.70
C LEU A 182 -2.40 2.55 -0.59
N GLU A 183 -3.62 2.95 -0.92
CA GLU A 183 -4.07 4.34 -0.76
C GLU A 183 -4.01 4.78 0.70
N HIS A 184 -4.41 3.91 1.63
CA HIS A 184 -4.28 4.18 3.06
C HIS A 184 -2.82 4.35 3.49
N LEU A 185 -1.91 3.50 3.00
CA LEU A 185 -0.48 3.60 3.29
C LEU A 185 0.13 4.90 2.73
N VAL A 186 -0.26 5.29 1.51
CA VAL A 186 0.21 6.55 0.91
C VAL A 186 -0.42 7.76 1.63
N ALA A 187 -1.64 7.64 2.17
CA ALA A 187 -2.22 8.67 3.03
C ALA A 187 -1.40 8.87 4.31
N ILE A 188 -0.91 7.79 4.95
CA ILE A 188 0.02 7.88 6.09
C ILE A 188 1.29 8.61 5.66
N TYR A 189 1.90 8.22 4.54
CA TYR A 189 3.08 8.88 3.99
C TYR A 189 2.88 10.39 3.76
N GLU A 190 1.76 10.79 3.17
CA GLU A 190 1.45 12.21 2.95
C GLU A 190 1.29 12.95 4.30
N ASN A 191 0.61 12.35 5.28
CA ASN A 191 0.46 12.92 6.61
C ASN A 191 1.82 13.10 7.32
N ASP A 192 2.68 12.10 7.29
CA ASP A 192 4.03 12.13 7.90
C ASP A 192 4.93 13.18 7.23
N CYS A 193 4.68 13.47 5.95
CA CYS A 193 5.32 14.57 5.24
C CYS A 193 4.65 15.95 5.49
N GLY A 194 3.67 16.03 6.38
CA GLY A 194 2.93 17.27 6.71
C GLY A 194 1.98 17.74 5.62
N ARG A 195 1.55 16.86 4.72
CA ARG A 195 0.58 17.13 3.65
C ARG A 195 -0.78 16.57 3.99
N ASP A 196 -1.83 17.12 3.38
CA ASP A 196 -3.21 16.74 3.65
C ASP A 196 -3.52 15.33 3.08
N PRO A 197 -3.86 14.33 3.91
CA PRO A 197 -4.14 12.97 3.46
C PRO A 197 -5.60 12.73 3.06
N ARG A 198 -6.51 13.74 3.20
CA ARG A 198 -7.97 13.52 3.13
C ARG A 198 -8.44 12.91 1.84
N SER A 199 -7.96 13.38 0.69
CA SER A 199 -8.37 12.85 -0.61
C SER A 199 -8.01 11.36 -0.79
N LEU A 200 -6.88 10.92 -0.24
CA LEU A 200 -6.47 9.52 -0.25
C LEU A 200 -7.29 8.68 0.72
N LEU A 201 -7.63 9.23 1.88
CA LEU A 201 -8.51 8.54 2.84
C LEU A 201 -9.92 8.38 2.26
N GLU A 202 -10.46 9.39 1.59
CA GLU A 202 -11.75 9.32 0.89
C GLU A 202 -11.72 8.24 -0.20
N SER A 203 -10.71 8.22 -1.06
CA SER A 203 -10.53 7.20 -2.10
C SER A 203 -10.37 5.79 -1.51
N SER A 204 -9.61 5.64 -0.44
CA SER A 204 -9.46 4.37 0.28
C SER A 204 -10.81 3.86 0.82
N VAL A 205 -11.64 4.77 1.37
CA VAL A 205 -12.99 4.40 1.85
C VAL A 205 -13.93 4.04 0.71
N GLU A 206 -13.88 4.71 -0.44
CA GLU A 206 -14.64 4.31 -1.63
C GLU A 206 -14.31 2.88 -2.06
N ASN A 207 -13.02 2.52 -2.09
CA ASN A 207 -12.57 1.15 -2.38
C ASN A 207 -13.03 0.17 -1.29
N ASN A 208 -13.03 0.58 -0.03
CA ASN A 208 -13.54 -0.21 1.09
C ASN A 208 -15.05 -0.49 0.94
N ILE A 209 -15.86 0.51 0.58
CA ILE A 209 -17.30 0.31 0.30
C ILE A 209 -17.48 -0.69 -0.85
N ALA A 210 -16.75 -0.53 -1.94
CA ALA A 210 -16.82 -1.44 -3.08
C ALA A 210 -16.47 -2.88 -2.70
N TYR A 211 -15.42 -3.08 -1.88
CA TYR A 211 -15.08 -4.38 -1.33
C TYR A 211 -16.20 -4.97 -0.47
N CYS A 212 -16.76 -4.19 0.46
CA CYS A 212 -17.85 -4.65 1.33
C CYS A 212 -19.10 -5.03 0.53
N LYS A 213 -19.45 -4.26 -0.50
CA LYS A 213 -20.58 -4.60 -1.41
C LYS A 213 -20.39 -5.94 -2.08
N LEU A 214 -19.20 -6.21 -2.63
CA LEU A 214 -18.90 -7.51 -3.23
C LEU A 214 -19.01 -8.65 -2.22
N MET A 215 -18.50 -8.44 -1.00
CA MET A 215 -18.61 -9.45 0.08
C MET A 215 -20.06 -9.72 0.48
N ILE A 216 -20.90 -8.68 0.54
CA ILE A 216 -22.34 -8.81 0.80
C ILE A 216 -23.02 -9.59 -0.32
N MET A 217 -22.78 -9.23 -1.59
CA MET A 217 -23.36 -9.93 -2.74
C MET A 217 -23.00 -11.41 -2.77
N LEU A 218 -21.80 -11.78 -2.29
CA LEU A 218 -21.33 -13.17 -2.27
C LEU A 218 -21.85 -13.98 -1.07
N ASN A 219 -22.13 -13.33 0.08
CA ASN A 219 -22.40 -14.03 1.33
C ASN A 219 -23.79 -13.77 1.91
N ASN A 220 -24.37 -12.59 1.70
CA ASN A 220 -25.66 -12.19 2.23
C ASN A 220 -26.32 -11.12 1.33
N PRO A 221 -26.80 -11.49 0.13
CA PRO A 221 -27.28 -10.53 -0.89
C PRO A 221 -28.48 -9.68 -0.45
N GLU A 222 -29.23 -10.09 0.57
CA GLU A 222 -30.36 -9.33 1.14
C GLU A 222 -29.93 -8.18 2.06
N GLN A 223 -28.65 -8.12 2.43
CA GLN A 223 -28.13 -7.07 3.30
C GLN A 223 -27.95 -5.74 2.54
N ASP A 224 -28.63 -4.68 2.99
CA ASP A 224 -28.58 -3.34 2.39
C ASP A 224 -27.77 -2.32 3.22
N TYR A 225 -27.01 -2.77 4.21
CA TYR A 225 -26.26 -1.92 5.13
C TYR A 225 -24.84 -2.41 5.39
N LEU A 226 -24.02 -1.48 5.84
CA LEU A 226 -22.64 -1.69 6.32
C LEU A 226 -22.55 -1.32 7.80
N TYR A 227 -21.55 -1.84 8.49
CA TYR A 227 -21.21 -1.42 9.84
C TYR A 227 -20.01 -0.48 9.82
N VAL A 228 -19.99 0.48 10.72
CA VAL A 228 -18.81 1.31 10.98
C VAL A 228 -17.85 0.55 11.88
N SER A 229 -16.61 0.41 11.46
CA SER A 229 -15.51 -0.16 12.24
C SER A 229 -14.42 0.89 12.41
N SER A 230 -13.79 0.93 13.57
CA SER A 230 -12.67 1.84 13.83
C SER A 230 -11.79 1.31 14.95
N ASN A 231 -10.49 1.31 14.72
CA ASN A 231 -9.49 1.06 15.77
C ASN A 231 -9.03 2.37 16.44
N SER A 232 -9.76 3.48 16.22
CA SER A 232 -9.37 4.81 16.67
C SER A 232 -9.70 5.03 18.15
N CYS A 233 -8.81 5.74 18.84
CA CYS A 233 -9.07 6.25 20.19
C CYS A 233 -9.96 7.49 20.21
N CYS A 234 -10.31 8.06 19.04
CA CYS A 234 -11.15 9.24 18.91
C CYS A 234 -12.57 8.94 19.40
N GLU A 235 -13.10 9.79 20.29
CA GLU A 235 -14.44 9.64 20.86
C GLU A 235 -15.54 9.59 19.79
N ILE A 236 -15.42 10.42 18.74
CA ILE A 236 -16.34 10.47 17.62
C ILE A 236 -16.39 9.12 16.88
N CYS A 237 -15.24 8.53 16.57
CA CYS A 237 -15.17 7.22 15.92
C CYS A 237 -15.70 6.12 16.84
N ARG A 238 -15.38 6.18 18.12
CA ARG A 238 -15.87 5.23 19.13
C ARG A 238 -17.37 5.28 19.30
N SER A 239 -17.98 6.48 19.35
CA SER A 239 -19.44 6.65 19.49
C SER A 239 -20.24 6.15 18.26
N ARG A 240 -19.56 5.97 17.14
CA ARG A 240 -20.14 5.49 15.87
C ARG A 240 -19.78 4.03 15.55
N TYR A 241 -18.95 3.40 16.35
CA TYR A 241 -18.56 1.99 16.20
C TYR A 241 -19.77 1.06 16.24
N GLY A 242 -19.81 0.08 15.36
CA GLY A 242 -20.91 -0.88 15.24
C GLY A 242 -22.22 -0.32 14.66
N LYS A 243 -22.31 0.99 14.40
CA LYS A 243 -23.54 1.56 13.80
C LYS A 243 -23.73 1.07 12.38
N LYS A 244 -24.97 0.73 12.06
CA LYS A 244 -25.41 0.37 10.72
C LYS A 244 -25.65 1.62 9.88
N ILE A 245 -25.15 1.61 8.65
CA ILE A 245 -25.39 2.67 7.66
C ILE A 245 -25.84 1.98 6.37
N LYS A 246 -26.94 2.45 5.77
CA LYS A 246 -27.37 1.92 4.47
C LYS A 246 -26.28 2.10 3.42
N ILE A 247 -26.08 1.12 2.56
CA ILE A 247 -25.07 1.16 1.51
C ILE A 247 -25.20 2.42 0.66
N LYS A 248 -26.44 2.79 0.27
CA LYS A 248 -26.72 4.02 -0.47
C LYS A 248 -26.25 5.26 0.26
N ASP A 249 -26.50 5.38 1.56
CA ASP A 249 -26.05 6.53 2.36
C ASP A 249 -24.51 6.55 2.51
N ALA A 250 -23.87 5.39 2.59
CA ALA A 250 -22.41 5.29 2.63
C ALA A 250 -21.77 5.78 1.33
N GLU A 251 -22.38 5.49 0.17
CA GLU A 251 -21.89 5.92 -1.16
C GLU A 251 -22.17 7.41 -1.43
N GLU A 252 -23.38 7.89 -1.14
CA GLU A 252 -23.80 9.27 -1.50
C GLU A 252 -23.29 10.31 -0.51
N LYS A 253 -23.30 10.01 0.78
CA LYS A 253 -22.97 10.97 1.84
C LYS A 253 -21.54 10.86 2.34
N MET A 254 -20.88 9.71 2.07
CA MET A 254 -19.50 9.46 2.49
C MET A 254 -19.20 9.94 3.93
N PRO A 255 -19.96 9.49 4.95
CA PRO A 255 -19.75 9.97 6.32
C PRO A 255 -18.41 9.52 6.91
N VAL A 256 -17.78 8.50 6.37
CA VAL A 256 -16.43 8.05 6.67
C VAL A 256 -15.54 8.43 5.48
N PRO A 257 -14.33 8.98 5.67
CA PRO A 257 -13.71 9.34 6.96
C PRO A 257 -14.45 10.51 7.62
N PHE A 258 -14.68 10.43 8.93
CA PHE A 258 -15.46 11.44 9.64
C PHE A 258 -14.75 12.80 9.61
N LYS A 259 -15.44 13.83 9.13
CA LYS A 259 -14.92 15.20 9.01
C LYS A 259 -14.58 15.83 10.36
N ASP A 260 -15.31 15.43 11.40
CA ASP A 260 -15.16 15.86 12.79
C ASP A 260 -14.19 14.97 13.61
N CYS A 261 -13.54 14.00 12.96
CA CYS A 261 -12.55 13.15 13.60
C CYS A 261 -11.37 13.97 14.12
N GLN A 262 -10.99 13.74 15.38
CA GLN A 262 -9.88 14.42 16.04
C GLN A 262 -8.64 13.54 16.21
N ASN A 263 -8.68 12.33 15.67
CA ASN A 263 -7.55 11.41 15.74
C ASN A 263 -6.37 11.95 14.94
N LYS A 264 -5.15 11.78 15.49
CA LYS A 264 -3.88 12.05 14.83
C LYS A 264 -3.01 10.83 14.93
N LEU A 265 -2.23 10.53 13.89
CA LEU A 265 -1.26 9.43 13.93
C LEU A 265 -0.14 9.75 14.93
N HIS A 266 0.32 11.01 14.92
CA HIS A 266 1.30 11.52 15.88
C HIS A 266 0.77 12.81 16.52
N PRO A 267 1.10 13.09 17.79
CA PRO A 267 0.59 14.27 18.49
C PRO A 267 0.87 15.63 17.82
N LYS A 268 1.94 15.69 17.02
CA LYS A 268 2.39 16.91 16.33
C LYS A 268 1.87 17.02 14.88
N ASP A 269 1.08 16.06 14.40
CA ASP A 269 0.56 16.11 13.05
C ASP A 269 -0.32 17.33 12.82
N LYS A 270 -0.18 17.91 11.64
CA LYS A 270 -0.97 19.04 11.21
C LYS A 270 -2.42 18.65 10.93
N TYR A 271 -2.61 17.47 10.35
CA TYR A 271 -3.92 17.00 9.91
C TYR A 271 -4.46 15.90 10.82
N ASN A 272 -5.78 15.83 10.91
CA ASN A 272 -6.45 14.71 11.54
C ASN A 272 -6.48 13.52 10.57
N PHE A 273 -6.35 12.33 11.12
CA PHE A 273 -6.30 11.09 10.36
C PHE A 273 -7.38 10.12 10.84
N CYS A 274 -8.48 10.01 10.11
CA CYS A 274 -9.57 9.13 10.47
C CYS A 274 -9.23 7.67 10.14
N LEU A 275 -9.25 6.79 11.16
CA LEU A 275 -9.03 5.36 11.01
C LEU A 275 -10.35 4.56 10.87
N ALA A 276 -11.50 5.23 10.81
CA ALA A 276 -12.78 4.57 10.60
C ALA A 276 -12.89 4.04 9.16
N LYS A 277 -13.51 2.88 9.04
CA LYS A 277 -13.83 2.21 7.76
C LYS A 277 -15.14 1.46 7.89
N TYR A 278 -15.61 0.90 6.79
CA TYR A 278 -16.78 0.01 6.79
C TYR A 278 -16.37 -1.46 6.86
N THR A 279 -17.29 -2.27 7.41
CA THR A 279 -17.24 -3.72 7.34
C THR A 279 -18.61 -4.28 6.98
N TRP A 280 -18.65 -5.38 6.28
CA TRP A 280 -19.89 -6.07 5.89
C TRP A 280 -20.41 -7.01 6.99
N THR A 281 -19.56 -7.39 7.93
CA THR A 281 -19.96 -8.15 9.14
C THR A 281 -19.98 -7.22 10.35
N GLU A 282 -20.76 -7.58 11.36
CA GLU A 282 -20.74 -6.89 12.63
C GLU A 282 -19.34 -6.93 13.24
N PRO A 283 -18.76 -5.76 13.60
CA PRO A 283 -17.45 -5.76 14.22
C PRO A 283 -17.52 -6.33 15.64
N PRO A 284 -16.43 -6.96 16.14
CA PRO A 284 -16.41 -7.50 17.49
C PRO A 284 -16.69 -6.40 18.52
N ILE A 285 -17.31 -6.75 19.64
CA ILE A 285 -17.56 -5.83 20.76
C ILE A 285 -16.19 -5.39 21.30
N LEU A 286 -15.98 -4.07 21.40
CA LEU A 286 -14.74 -3.46 21.91
C LEU A 286 -14.61 -3.60 23.44
#